data_11564be806e5af4370be1895da29f005
#
_entry.id   11564be806e5af4370be1895da29f005
#
_cell.length_a   1.000
_cell.length_b   1.000
_cell.length_c   1.000
_cell.angle_alpha   90.00
_cell.angle_beta   90.00
_cell.angle_gamma   90.00
#
_symmetry.space_group_name_H-M   'P 1'
#
loop_
_entity.id
_entity.type
_entity.pdbx_description
1 polymer ?
#
loop_
_entity_poly.entity_id
_entity_poly.type
_entity_poly.pdbx_seq_one_letter_code
_entity_poly.pdbx_strand_id
1 'polypeptide(L)'
;MPESNETQTKQFDLNIEKILDNWEIFHALREVIANALDEQLLTNTKDVEIWGDSSAKWHIRDYGRGLRYEHLTQNENIEKLSNSNVIGKFGIGLKDALATFDRNKVRVFIKSRYGDITLGTVEKYGFQDIKTLHAFISTSSDPNFVGTEFVLEGLTEDDVEKAKDLFLKFSGDVILEKTKYGEVLKKKLRVGRIYINGVKVAEEENFLFSYNITSLSEAIRKALNRERSNVGRTAYSERVRMILVSSSSKEIANVLTEDLKNYDTGKMHDELKWIDVQEHSVKILNSLERILFLTPT
;
A
#
# COMPACT_ATOMS: atom_id res chain seq x y z
N MET A 1 54.02 6.44 5.52
CA MET A 1 53.15 5.26 5.61
C MET A 1 51.75 5.71 5.20
N PRO A 2 51.12 5.14 4.19
CA PRO A 2 49.75 5.52 3.88
C PRO A 2 48.84 4.92 4.96
N GLU A 3 48.06 5.80 5.60
CA GLU A 3 46.97 5.39 6.49
C GLU A 3 46.01 4.48 5.71
N SER A 4 45.87 3.25 6.19
CA SER A 4 44.85 2.33 5.72
C SER A 4 43.47 2.97 6.03
N ASN A 5 42.77 3.46 5.03
CA ASN A 5 41.36 3.77 5.09
C ASN A 5 40.60 2.45 5.37
N GLU A 6 40.57 2.03 6.62
CA GLU A 6 39.58 1.05 7.06
C GLU A 6 38.21 1.65 6.82
N THR A 7 37.49 1.08 5.90
CA THR A 7 36.10 1.39 5.62
C THR A 7 35.30 1.12 6.89
N GLN A 8 35.04 2.15 7.67
CA GLN A 8 34.41 2.05 8.98
C GLN A 8 32.94 1.66 8.78
N THR A 9 32.65 0.37 8.86
CA THR A 9 31.28 -0.15 8.85
C THR A 9 30.62 0.19 10.17
N LYS A 10 29.57 1.02 10.14
CA LYS A 10 28.75 1.32 11.31
C LYS A 10 27.74 0.21 11.51
N GLN A 11 27.52 -0.17 12.76
CA GLN A 11 26.56 -1.19 13.15
C GLN A 11 25.42 -0.54 13.94
N PHE A 12 24.19 -0.85 13.57
CA PHE A 12 22.99 -0.32 14.19
C PHE A 12 22.06 -1.45 14.64
N ASP A 13 21.81 -1.55 15.95
CA ASP A 13 20.84 -2.49 16.52
C ASP A 13 19.41 -2.04 16.19
N LEU A 14 18.66 -2.86 15.45
CA LEU A 14 17.26 -2.60 15.14
C LEU A 14 16.35 -2.78 16.36
N ASN A 15 16.89 -3.32 17.45
CA ASN A 15 16.22 -3.55 18.73
C ASN A 15 14.94 -4.39 18.60
N ILE A 16 15.00 -5.43 17.77
CA ILE A 16 13.89 -6.34 17.50
C ILE A 16 14.15 -7.64 18.25
N GLU A 17 13.40 -7.85 19.33
CA GLU A 17 13.46 -9.07 20.14
C GLU A 17 12.34 -10.06 19.79
N LYS A 18 11.19 -9.56 19.31
CA LYS A 18 10.07 -10.37 18.83
C LYS A 18 9.60 -9.87 17.46
N ILE A 19 9.49 -10.82 16.55
CA ILE A 19 8.97 -10.59 15.20
C ILE A 19 7.48 -10.88 15.21
N LEU A 20 6.70 -10.23 14.36
CA LEU A 20 5.31 -10.56 14.09
C LEU A 20 5.26 -11.96 13.46
N ASP A 21 4.93 -12.97 14.25
CA ASP A 21 4.97 -14.39 13.83
C ASP A 21 4.02 -14.70 12.68
N ASN A 22 2.98 -13.89 12.53
CA ASN A 22 1.96 -14.01 11.48
C ASN A 22 2.31 -13.26 10.17
N TRP A 23 3.44 -12.56 10.11
CA TRP A 23 3.85 -11.90 8.87
C TRP A 23 4.53 -12.88 7.92
N GLU A 24 3.98 -12.96 6.71
CA GLU A 24 4.59 -13.63 5.56
C GLU A 24 5.48 -12.67 4.77
N ILE A 25 6.27 -13.19 3.84
CA ILE A 25 7.20 -12.40 3.02
C ILE A 25 6.48 -11.26 2.27
N PHE A 26 5.29 -11.51 1.72
CA PHE A 26 4.56 -10.48 0.99
C PHE A 26 4.11 -9.29 1.86
N HIS A 27 3.94 -9.48 3.19
CA HIS A 27 3.69 -8.37 4.11
C HIS A 27 4.93 -7.47 4.26
N ALA A 28 6.12 -8.07 4.31
CA ALA A 28 7.38 -7.33 4.33
C ALA A 28 7.60 -6.57 3.01
N LEU A 29 7.35 -7.22 1.88
CA LEU A 29 7.40 -6.58 0.55
C LEU A 29 6.41 -5.43 0.45
N ARG A 30 5.21 -5.57 1.00
CA ARG A 30 4.22 -4.48 1.07
C ARG A 30 4.79 -3.24 1.73
N GLU A 31 5.51 -3.36 2.85
CA GLU A 31 6.08 -2.21 3.55
C GLU A 31 7.20 -1.54 2.74
N VAL A 32 8.05 -2.33 2.08
CA VAL A 32 9.09 -1.79 1.19
C VAL A 32 8.47 -1.06 0.00
N ILE A 33 7.47 -1.65 -0.66
CA ILE A 33 6.76 -1.05 -1.79
C ILE A 33 6.01 0.22 -1.34
N ALA A 34 5.33 0.18 -0.19
CA ALA A 34 4.62 1.34 0.36
C ALA A 34 5.57 2.51 0.62
N ASN A 35 6.75 2.24 1.19
CA ASN A 35 7.75 3.28 1.42
C ASN A 35 8.30 3.87 0.11
N ALA A 36 8.53 3.04 -0.89
CA ALA A 36 8.97 3.50 -2.21
C ALA A 36 7.91 4.38 -2.90
N LEU A 37 6.62 3.99 -2.83
CA LEU A 37 5.50 4.76 -3.36
C LEU A 37 5.29 6.08 -2.61
N ASP A 38 5.44 6.09 -1.29
CA ASP A 38 5.38 7.30 -0.49
C ASP A 38 6.52 8.28 -0.86
N GLU A 39 7.74 7.76 -1.02
CA GLU A 39 8.88 8.59 -1.41
C GLU A 39 8.68 9.17 -2.81
N GLN A 40 8.19 8.37 -3.77
CA GLN A 40 7.80 8.86 -5.09
C GLN A 40 6.78 10.00 -5.01
N LEU A 41 5.73 9.82 -4.18
CA LEU A 41 4.67 10.83 -4.00
C LEU A 41 5.23 12.13 -3.39
N LEU A 42 6.06 12.02 -2.34
CA LEU A 42 6.60 13.17 -1.62
C LEU A 42 7.63 13.96 -2.44
N THR A 43 8.35 13.29 -3.33
CA THR A 43 9.41 13.91 -4.15
C THR A 43 9.01 14.17 -5.58
N ASN A 44 7.83 13.71 -5.99
CA ASN A 44 7.32 13.82 -7.37
C ASN A 44 8.34 13.31 -8.41
N THR A 45 8.94 12.18 -8.14
CA THR A 45 9.93 11.52 -8.98
C THR A 45 9.30 10.49 -9.92
N LYS A 46 10.12 9.88 -10.78
CA LYS A 46 9.63 8.84 -11.69
C LYS A 46 9.10 7.62 -10.94
N ASP A 47 8.40 6.77 -11.65
CA ASP A 47 7.73 5.59 -11.11
C ASP A 47 8.69 4.63 -10.40
N VAL A 48 8.17 4.02 -9.32
CA VAL A 48 8.80 2.90 -8.63
C VAL A 48 8.90 1.72 -9.60
N GLU A 49 10.07 1.13 -9.66
CA GLU A 49 10.36 -0.04 -10.47
C GLU A 49 10.52 -1.30 -9.60
N ILE A 50 9.93 -2.41 -10.06
CA ILE A 50 10.02 -3.73 -9.41
C ILE A 50 10.33 -4.75 -10.50
N TRP A 51 11.50 -5.42 -10.41
CA TRP A 51 11.93 -6.39 -11.40
C TRP A 51 12.79 -7.50 -10.81
N GLY A 52 12.80 -8.67 -11.46
CA GLY A 52 13.74 -9.74 -11.19
C GLY A 52 14.94 -9.67 -12.13
N ASP A 53 16.13 -10.00 -11.64
CA ASP A 53 17.35 -10.07 -12.44
C ASP A 53 17.69 -11.52 -12.86
N SER A 54 18.72 -11.69 -13.70
CA SER A 54 19.19 -12.99 -14.16
C SER A 54 19.81 -13.87 -13.06
N SER A 55 20.08 -13.30 -11.88
CA SER A 55 20.63 -13.97 -10.71
C SER A 55 19.55 -14.38 -9.69
N ALA A 56 18.28 -14.36 -10.09
CA ALA A 56 17.11 -14.61 -9.26
C ALA A 56 17.01 -13.68 -8.04
N LYS A 57 17.46 -12.43 -8.18
CA LYS A 57 17.26 -11.38 -7.20
C LYS A 57 16.16 -10.46 -7.65
N TRP A 58 15.37 -9.99 -6.70
CA TRP A 58 14.32 -9.02 -6.91
C TRP A 58 14.79 -7.64 -6.48
N HIS A 59 14.43 -6.65 -7.26
CA HIS A 59 14.78 -5.26 -7.05
C HIS A 59 13.51 -4.44 -6.86
N ILE A 60 13.50 -3.57 -5.85
CA ILE A 60 12.46 -2.56 -5.63
C ILE A 60 13.17 -1.22 -5.51
N ARG A 61 12.93 -0.31 -6.45
CA ARG A 61 13.65 0.96 -6.55
C ARG A 61 12.71 2.14 -6.60
N ASP A 62 12.94 3.11 -5.74
CA ASP A 62 12.46 4.48 -5.88
C ASP A 62 13.56 5.40 -6.42
N TYR A 63 13.17 6.62 -6.81
CA TYR A 63 14.06 7.63 -7.37
C TYR A 63 14.03 8.93 -6.56
N GLY A 64 13.71 8.82 -5.27
CA GLY A 64 13.61 9.95 -4.37
C GLY A 64 14.93 10.34 -3.73
N ARG A 65 14.86 10.73 -2.47
CA ARG A 65 15.99 11.32 -1.72
C ARG A 65 17.05 10.32 -1.27
N GLY A 66 16.68 9.04 -1.24
CA GLY A 66 17.52 7.95 -0.73
C GLY A 66 17.34 7.70 0.76
N LEU A 67 17.56 6.44 1.17
CA LEU A 67 17.46 5.99 2.55
C LEU A 67 18.70 6.41 3.33
N ARG A 68 18.51 7.04 4.49
CA ARG A 68 19.53 7.33 5.50
C ARG A 68 19.39 6.39 6.68
N TYR A 69 20.47 6.14 7.40
CA TYR A 69 20.42 5.27 8.59
C TYR A 69 19.48 5.81 9.69
N GLU A 70 19.29 7.14 9.77
CA GLU A 70 18.35 7.75 10.72
C GLU A 70 16.91 7.27 10.49
N HIS A 71 16.56 6.92 9.25
CA HIS A 71 15.24 6.35 8.94
C HIS A 71 15.02 4.98 9.58
N LEU A 72 16.10 4.27 9.95
CA LEU A 72 16.02 3.04 10.72
C LEU A 72 15.82 3.29 12.22
N THR A 73 16.10 4.52 12.71
CA THR A 73 15.98 4.91 14.12
C THR A 73 14.63 5.53 14.45
N GLN A 74 14.00 6.20 13.48
CA GLN A 74 12.76 6.98 13.70
C GLN A 74 11.55 6.06 13.80
N ASN A 75 10.71 6.35 14.79
CA ASN A 75 9.41 5.68 14.94
C ASN A 75 8.32 6.39 14.13
N GLU A 76 8.42 7.71 13.90
CA GLU A 76 7.44 8.50 13.17
C GLU A 76 8.14 9.51 12.26
N ASN A 77 7.62 9.68 11.04
CA ASN A 77 8.08 10.70 10.10
C ASN A 77 7.04 11.83 10.04
N ILE A 78 7.40 13.03 10.54
CA ILE A 78 6.52 14.21 10.62
C ILE A 78 5.99 14.61 9.24
N GLU A 79 6.81 14.53 8.20
CA GLU A 79 6.39 14.84 6.82
C GLU A 79 5.29 13.88 6.34
N LYS A 80 5.44 12.58 6.62
CA LYS A 80 4.41 11.58 6.31
C LYS A 80 3.15 11.77 7.14
N LEU A 81 3.26 12.17 8.40
CA LEU A 81 2.10 12.44 9.25
C LEU A 81 1.25 13.61 8.76
N SER A 82 1.89 14.64 8.23
CA SER A 82 1.22 15.84 7.70
C SER A 82 0.54 15.63 6.33
N ASN A 83 0.94 14.61 5.57
CA ASN A 83 0.38 14.33 4.25
C ASN A 83 -0.70 13.24 4.33
N SER A 84 -1.94 13.59 3.93
CA SER A 84 -3.08 12.65 3.97
C SER A 84 -2.98 11.53 2.94
N ASN A 85 -2.21 11.71 1.88
CA ASN A 85 -2.16 10.81 0.72
C ASN A 85 -1.09 9.72 0.83
N VAL A 86 -0.17 9.83 1.79
CA VAL A 86 0.85 8.80 2.00
C VAL A 86 0.26 7.52 2.61
N ILE A 87 0.89 6.42 2.29
CA ILE A 87 0.54 5.09 2.75
C ILE A 87 1.08 4.87 4.16
N GLY A 88 2.41 5.08 4.38
CA GLY A 88 3.14 4.76 5.60
C GLY A 88 3.11 5.86 6.64
N LYS A 89 2.37 5.69 7.75
CA LYS A 89 2.30 6.68 8.84
C LYS A 89 2.99 6.26 10.14
N PHE A 90 3.20 4.96 10.36
CA PHE A 90 3.58 4.44 11.68
C PHE A 90 5.10 4.29 11.93
N GLY A 91 5.94 4.55 10.92
CA GLY A 91 7.41 4.57 11.08
C GLY A 91 8.10 3.24 11.47
N ILE A 92 7.34 2.20 11.76
CA ILE A 92 7.86 0.90 12.25
C ILE A 92 7.90 -0.16 11.14
N GLY A 93 7.10 0.00 10.10
CA GLY A 93 6.90 -1.02 9.06
C GLY A 93 8.18 -1.49 8.38
N LEU A 94 9.14 -0.60 8.15
CA LEU A 94 10.43 -0.99 7.56
C LEU A 94 11.22 -1.95 8.47
N LYS A 95 11.29 -1.68 9.77
CA LYS A 95 12.00 -2.57 10.72
C LYS A 95 11.35 -3.96 10.77
N ASP A 96 10.02 -4.00 10.82
CA ASP A 96 9.28 -5.26 10.81
C ASP A 96 9.48 -6.03 9.50
N ALA A 97 9.53 -5.31 8.37
CA ALA A 97 9.84 -5.91 7.07
C ALA A 97 11.24 -6.54 7.08
N LEU A 98 12.26 -5.81 7.54
CA LEU A 98 13.63 -6.30 7.64
C LEU A 98 13.73 -7.54 8.54
N ALA A 99 13.04 -7.54 9.69
CA ALA A 99 13.00 -8.68 10.59
C ALA A 99 12.26 -9.89 9.99
N THR A 100 11.19 -9.63 9.22
CA THR A 100 10.46 -10.70 8.51
C THR A 100 11.31 -11.32 7.42
N PHE A 101 12.08 -10.53 6.67
CA PHE A 101 13.02 -11.03 5.68
C PHE A 101 14.09 -11.91 6.33
N ASP A 102 14.71 -11.46 7.42
CA ASP A 102 15.74 -12.23 8.13
C ASP A 102 15.20 -13.57 8.63
N ARG A 103 14.02 -13.58 9.27
CA ARG A 103 13.35 -14.80 9.73
C ARG A 103 13.10 -15.80 8.59
N ASN A 104 12.73 -15.30 7.41
CA ASN A 104 12.47 -16.14 6.24
C ASN A 104 13.73 -16.38 5.38
N LYS A 105 14.92 -16.02 5.89
CA LYS A 105 16.21 -16.20 5.20
C LYS A 105 16.30 -15.49 3.84
N VAL A 106 15.54 -14.41 3.67
CA VAL A 106 15.67 -13.51 2.53
C VAL A 106 16.85 -12.59 2.80
N ARG A 107 17.86 -12.64 1.92
CA ARG A 107 19.02 -11.74 2.02
C ARG A 107 18.63 -10.37 1.50
N VAL A 108 18.93 -9.34 2.29
CA VAL A 108 18.61 -7.94 1.99
C VAL A 108 19.89 -7.15 1.78
N PHE A 109 19.98 -6.47 0.65
CA PHE A 109 20.97 -5.44 0.40
C PHE A 109 20.24 -4.16 -0.01
N ILE A 110 20.50 -3.05 0.69
CA ILE A 110 19.88 -1.76 0.39
C ILE A 110 20.96 -0.83 -0.12
N LYS A 111 20.76 -0.29 -1.32
CA LYS A 111 21.64 0.68 -1.95
C LYS A 111 21.09 2.08 -1.83
N SER A 112 21.93 3.00 -1.33
CA SER A 112 21.60 4.42 -1.24
C SER A 112 22.88 5.26 -1.34
N ARG A 113 22.76 6.48 -1.81
CA ARG A 113 23.90 7.42 -1.84
C ARG A 113 24.50 7.72 -0.45
N TYR A 114 23.76 7.45 0.61
CA TYR A 114 24.18 7.69 2.00
C TYR A 114 24.88 6.50 2.66
N GLY A 115 24.91 5.36 2.00
CA GLY A 115 25.53 4.14 2.47
C GLY A 115 24.81 2.90 1.95
N ASP A 116 25.53 1.82 1.82
CA ASP A 116 25.00 0.50 1.52
C ASP A 116 24.71 -0.22 2.82
N ILE A 117 23.55 -0.91 2.90
CA ILE A 117 23.07 -1.53 4.12
C ILE A 117 22.85 -3.01 3.89
N THR A 118 23.40 -3.84 4.78
CA THR A 118 23.12 -5.28 4.87
C THR A 118 22.57 -5.62 6.25
N LEU A 119 21.97 -6.80 6.38
CA LEU A 119 21.45 -7.30 7.64
C LEU A 119 22.29 -8.45 8.19
N GLY A 120 22.33 -8.57 9.50
CA GLY A 120 22.94 -9.69 10.18
C GLY A 120 22.57 -9.74 11.65
N THR A 121 22.67 -10.93 12.25
CA THR A 121 22.34 -11.14 13.66
C THR A 121 23.62 -11.13 14.47
N VAL A 122 23.66 -10.30 15.51
CA VAL A 122 24.81 -10.14 16.42
C VAL A 122 24.36 -10.18 17.86
N GLU A 123 25.26 -10.51 18.75
CA GLU A 123 25.03 -10.44 20.19
C GLU A 123 24.73 -8.98 20.61
N LYS A 124 23.69 -8.83 21.43
CA LYS A 124 23.30 -7.53 21.98
C LYS A 124 24.40 -7.05 22.92
N TYR A 125 24.84 -5.81 22.76
CA TYR A 125 25.88 -5.23 23.58
C TYR A 125 25.64 -5.47 25.09
N GLY A 126 26.58 -6.11 25.76
CA GLY A 126 26.51 -6.45 27.20
C GLY A 126 25.72 -7.72 27.54
N PHE A 127 25.17 -8.45 26.54
CA PHE A 127 24.38 -9.68 26.75
C PHE A 127 24.80 -10.77 25.77
N GLN A 128 25.63 -11.71 26.21
CA GLN A 128 26.18 -12.78 25.35
C GLN A 128 25.14 -13.79 24.85
N ASP A 129 24.00 -13.92 25.55
CA ASP A 129 22.95 -14.89 25.24
C ASP A 129 21.82 -14.31 24.39
N ILE A 130 21.81 -12.99 24.16
CA ILE A 130 20.75 -12.30 23.42
C ILE A 130 21.30 -11.87 22.06
N LYS A 131 20.70 -12.39 20.98
CA LYS A 131 21.02 -11.97 19.62
C LYS A 131 19.92 -11.08 19.09
N THR A 132 20.30 -9.96 18.49
CA THR A 132 19.38 -9.00 17.86
C THR A 132 19.76 -8.77 16.39
N LEU A 133 18.80 -8.39 15.59
CA LEU A 133 19.02 -8.05 14.18
C LEU A 133 19.67 -6.65 14.08
N HIS A 134 20.76 -6.59 13.35
CA HIS A 134 21.52 -5.37 13.12
C HIS A 134 21.55 -4.99 11.65
N ALA A 135 21.53 -3.70 11.38
CA ALA A 135 21.86 -3.13 10.09
C ALA A 135 23.35 -2.74 10.08
N PHE A 136 24.09 -3.27 9.11
CA PHE A 136 25.49 -2.93 8.86
C PHE A 136 25.55 -1.91 7.75
N ILE A 137 26.05 -0.72 8.05
CA ILE A 137 26.07 0.42 7.14
C ILE A 137 27.51 0.69 6.73
N SER A 138 27.80 0.47 5.47
CA SER A 138 29.07 0.75 4.84
C SER A 138 29.02 2.03 4.01
N THR A 139 30.18 2.53 3.59
CA THR A 139 30.26 3.63 2.62
C THR A 139 29.50 3.24 1.35
N SER A 140 28.76 4.20 0.78
CA SER A 140 28.03 3.98 -0.47
C SER A 140 28.96 3.52 -1.59
N SER A 141 28.59 2.45 -2.28
CA SER A 141 29.27 1.99 -3.49
C SER A 141 29.11 2.98 -4.67
N ASP A 142 28.09 3.83 -4.62
CA ASP A 142 27.82 4.90 -5.60
C ASP A 142 27.28 6.14 -4.90
N PRO A 143 28.13 7.13 -4.56
CA PRO A 143 27.71 8.38 -3.91
C PRO A 143 26.74 9.24 -4.74
N ASN A 144 26.66 8.98 -6.05
CA ASN A 144 25.75 9.67 -6.96
C ASN A 144 24.43 8.91 -7.19
N PHE A 145 24.24 7.79 -6.49
CA PHE A 145 23.03 6.99 -6.62
C PHE A 145 21.78 7.79 -6.26
N VAL A 146 20.77 7.76 -7.14
CA VAL A 146 19.50 8.47 -6.94
C VAL A 146 18.47 7.48 -6.41
N GLY A 147 17.82 7.84 -5.29
CA GLY A 147 16.79 7.04 -4.66
C GLY A 147 17.32 5.95 -3.74
N THR A 148 16.47 4.96 -3.50
CA THR A 148 16.77 3.76 -2.71
C THR A 148 16.47 2.53 -3.55
N GLU A 149 17.34 1.54 -3.50
CA GLU A 149 17.12 0.24 -4.12
C GLU A 149 17.27 -0.87 -3.10
N PHE A 150 16.22 -1.66 -2.94
CA PHE A 150 16.25 -2.91 -2.19
C PHE A 150 16.55 -4.05 -3.17
N VAL A 151 17.62 -4.79 -2.91
CA VAL A 151 17.98 -6.01 -3.63
C VAL A 151 17.73 -7.18 -2.69
N LEU A 152 16.81 -8.05 -3.08
CA LEU A 152 16.27 -9.12 -2.25
C LEU A 152 16.54 -10.48 -2.91
N GLU A 153 17.23 -11.38 -2.20
CA GLU A 153 17.52 -12.71 -2.68
C GLU A 153 16.84 -13.77 -1.80
N GLY A 154 16.19 -14.75 -2.44
CA GLY A 154 15.42 -15.79 -1.76
C GLY A 154 13.91 -15.57 -1.81
N LEU A 155 13.43 -14.67 -2.68
CA LEU A 155 12.01 -14.48 -2.97
C LEU A 155 11.55 -15.36 -4.11
N THR A 156 10.28 -15.75 -4.08
CA THR A 156 9.57 -16.34 -5.21
C THR A 156 8.82 -15.26 -6.00
N GLU A 157 8.48 -15.54 -7.25
CA GLU A 157 7.63 -14.67 -8.07
C GLU A 157 6.24 -14.50 -7.41
N ASP A 158 5.70 -15.56 -6.81
CA ASP A 158 4.41 -15.53 -6.09
C ASP A 158 4.41 -14.56 -4.91
N ASP A 159 5.51 -14.48 -4.14
CA ASP A 159 5.64 -13.50 -3.05
C ASP A 159 5.55 -12.07 -3.57
N VAL A 160 6.21 -11.79 -4.69
CA VAL A 160 6.23 -10.45 -5.30
C VAL A 160 4.88 -10.10 -5.91
N GLU A 161 4.25 -11.02 -6.64
CA GLU A 161 2.93 -10.79 -7.24
C GLU A 161 1.85 -10.63 -6.16
N LYS A 162 1.86 -11.41 -5.08
CA LYS A 162 0.99 -11.21 -3.92
C LYS A 162 1.17 -9.82 -3.30
N ALA A 163 2.41 -9.37 -3.16
CA ALA A 163 2.67 -8.04 -2.63
C ALA A 163 2.19 -6.93 -3.56
N LYS A 164 2.41 -7.06 -4.88
CA LYS A 164 1.95 -6.10 -5.90
C LYS A 164 0.42 -6.02 -5.97
N ASP A 165 -0.28 -7.16 -5.80
CA ASP A 165 -1.75 -7.22 -5.80
C ASP A 165 -2.38 -6.41 -4.66
N LEU A 166 -1.62 -6.07 -3.64
CA LEU A 166 -2.07 -5.18 -2.57
C LEU A 166 -2.12 -3.70 -2.98
N PHE A 167 -1.58 -3.33 -4.14
CA PHE A 167 -1.51 -1.94 -4.56
C PHE A 167 -2.28 -1.68 -5.85
N LEU A 168 -3.15 -0.69 -5.82
CA LEU A 168 -3.91 -0.24 -6.98
C LEU A 168 -3.00 0.07 -8.19
N LYS A 169 -1.82 0.62 -7.94
CA LYS A 169 -0.84 0.95 -8.98
C LYS A 169 -0.44 -0.26 -9.84
N PHE A 170 -0.41 -1.46 -9.25
CA PHE A 170 0.02 -2.69 -9.93
C PHE A 170 -1.13 -3.65 -10.23
N SER A 171 -2.35 -3.39 -9.71
CA SER A 171 -3.51 -4.28 -9.88
C SER A 171 -4.05 -4.31 -11.32
N GLY A 172 -3.77 -3.26 -12.09
CA GLY A 172 -4.35 -3.07 -13.43
C GLY A 172 -5.85 -2.76 -13.40
N ASP A 173 -6.39 -2.34 -12.26
CA ASP A 173 -7.77 -1.88 -12.14
C ASP A 173 -7.96 -0.55 -12.88
N VAL A 174 -9.09 -0.43 -13.59
CA VAL A 174 -9.41 0.74 -14.41
C VAL A 174 -10.23 1.73 -13.61
N ILE A 175 -9.78 2.98 -13.54
CA ILE A 175 -10.54 4.08 -12.92
C ILE A 175 -11.65 4.50 -13.88
N LEU A 176 -12.91 4.40 -13.44
CA LEU A 176 -14.08 4.88 -14.17
C LEU A 176 -14.31 6.37 -13.89
N GLU A 177 -14.15 6.82 -12.65
CA GLU A 177 -14.32 8.21 -12.28
C GLU A 177 -13.54 8.55 -11.01
N LYS A 178 -13.07 9.81 -10.93
CA LYS A 178 -12.48 10.42 -9.74
C LYS A 178 -13.44 11.42 -9.14
N THR A 179 -13.65 11.32 -7.82
CA THR A 179 -14.48 12.23 -7.05
C THR A 179 -13.66 12.89 -5.93
N LYS A 180 -14.21 13.86 -5.23
CA LYS A 180 -13.54 14.48 -4.07
C LYS A 180 -13.31 13.55 -2.87
N TYR A 181 -13.97 12.39 -2.84
CA TYR A 181 -13.84 11.43 -1.74
C TYR A 181 -12.99 10.20 -2.12
N GLY A 182 -12.81 9.96 -3.41
CA GLY A 182 -12.09 8.82 -3.93
C GLY A 182 -12.45 8.50 -5.37
N GLU A 183 -12.14 7.30 -5.78
CA GLU A 183 -12.28 6.83 -7.16
C GLU A 183 -13.21 5.62 -7.23
N VAL A 184 -14.04 5.56 -8.28
CA VAL A 184 -14.79 4.36 -8.66
C VAL A 184 -13.97 3.60 -9.68
N LEU A 185 -13.76 2.32 -9.44
CA LEU A 185 -12.96 1.44 -10.29
C LEU A 185 -13.85 0.35 -10.89
N LYS A 186 -13.52 -0.04 -12.11
CA LYS A 186 -14.17 -1.17 -12.76
C LYS A 186 -13.83 -2.46 -12.02
N LYS A 187 -14.85 -3.20 -11.59
CA LYS A 187 -14.66 -4.51 -10.97
C LYS A 187 -14.06 -5.48 -11.98
N LYS A 188 -12.87 -5.98 -11.74
CA LYS A 188 -12.14 -6.88 -12.62
C LYS A 188 -12.34 -8.35 -12.26
N LEU A 189 -12.48 -8.62 -10.97
CA LEU A 189 -12.69 -9.96 -10.41
C LEU A 189 -14.16 -10.14 -9.99
N ARG A 190 -14.48 -11.30 -9.41
CA ARG A 190 -15.82 -11.54 -8.84
C ARG A 190 -16.13 -10.68 -7.63
N VAL A 191 -15.11 -10.21 -6.93
CA VAL A 191 -15.21 -9.38 -5.73
C VAL A 191 -14.86 -7.92 -6.01
N GLY A 192 -15.54 -6.98 -5.35
CA GLY A 192 -15.17 -5.57 -5.31
C GLY A 192 -13.99 -5.38 -4.35
N ARG A 193 -12.96 -4.66 -4.77
CA ARG A 193 -11.80 -4.35 -3.94
C ARG A 193 -11.94 -2.97 -3.33
N ILE A 194 -11.59 -2.85 -2.06
CA ILE A 194 -11.56 -1.58 -1.36
C ILE A 194 -10.11 -1.20 -1.11
N TYR A 195 -9.70 -0.09 -1.70
CA TYR A 195 -8.39 0.50 -1.49
C TYR A 195 -8.51 1.76 -0.63
N ILE A 196 -7.52 2.01 0.19
CA ILE A 196 -7.32 3.28 0.91
C ILE A 196 -5.95 3.83 0.53
N ASN A 197 -5.93 5.01 -0.09
CA ASN A 197 -4.71 5.60 -0.67
C ASN A 197 -3.94 4.61 -1.55
N GLY A 198 -4.65 3.84 -2.35
CA GLY A 198 -4.08 2.86 -3.27
C GLY A 198 -3.64 1.54 -2.65
N VAL A 199 -3.87 1.29 -1.35
CA VAL A 199 -3.59 0.01 -0.70
C VAL A 199 -4.88 -0.75 -0.44
N LYS A 200 -4.95 -1.99 -0.87
CA LYS A 200 -6.09 -2.89 -0.67
C LYS A 200 -6.25 -3.22 0.82
N VAL A 201 -7.44 -2.95 1.36
CA VAL A 201 -7.76 -3.16 2.79
C VAL A 201 -8.90 -4.14 3.00
N ALA A 202 -9.73 -4.37 1.99
CA ALA A 202 -10.85 -5.31 2.06
C ALA A 202 -11.28 -5.77 0.67
N GLU A 203 -12.05 -6.84 0.64
CA GLU A 203 -12.74 -7.36 -0.54
C GLU A 203 -14.24 -7.56 -0.21
N GLU A 204 -15.11 -7.19 -1.16
CA GLU A 204 -16.57 -7.23 -1.01
C GLU A 204 -17.19 -8.07 -2.13
N GLU A 205 -17.77 -9.20 -1.77
CA GLU A 205 -18.35 -10.12 -2.74
C GLU A 205 -19.54 -9.51 -3.48
N ASN A 206 -20.37 -8.76 -2.76
CA ASN A 206 -21.62 -8.20 -3.27
C ASN A 206 -21.54 -6.70 -3.60
N PHE A 207 -20.39 -6.23 -4.11
CA PHE A 207 -20.25 -4.89 -4.68
C PHE A 207 -20.20 -4.94 -6.20
N LEU A 208 -20.80 -3.94 -6.85
CA LEU A 208 -20.75 -3.74 -8.32
C LEU A 208 -19.38 -3.24 -8.78
N PHE A 209 -18.76 -2.41 -7.96
CA PHE A 209 -17.50 -1.73 -8.28
C PHE A 209 -16.41 -2.05 -7.27
N SER A 210 -15.18 -1.70 -7.61
CA SER A 210 -14.09 -1.51 -6.66
C SER A 210 -13.94 -0.01 -6.36
N TYR A 211 -13.32 0.32 -5.23
CA TYR A 211 -13.21 1.71 -4.77
C TYR A 211 -11.83 2.01 -4.24
N ASN A 212 -11.32 3.22 -4.54
CA ASN A 212 -10.13 3.76 -3.88
C ASN A 212 -10.51 5.00 -3.09
N ILE A 213 -10.49 4.92 -1.77
CA ILE A 213 -10.82 6.01 -0.86
C ILE A 213 -9.59 6.86 -0.64
N THR A 214 -9.64 8.14 -1.04
CA THR A 214 -8.53 9.09 -0.88
C THR A 214 -8.83 10.17 0.17
N SER A 215 -10.08 10.33 0.59
CA SER A 215 -10.50 11.24 1.65
C SER A 215 -10.86 10.46 2.92
N LEU A 216 -9.93 10.36 3.87
CA LEU A 216 -10.09 9.53 5.05
C LEU A 216 -11.03 10.16 6.08
N SER A 217 -12.06 9.42 6.53
CA SER A 217 -12.88 9.77 7.69
C SER A 217 -12.14 9.41 9.00
N GLU A 218 -12.65 9.94 10.12
CA GLU A 218 -12.13 9.56 11.44
C GLU A 218 -12.31 8.06 11.72
N ALA A 219 -13.44 7.49 11.30
CA ALA A 219 -13.71 6.06 11.43
C ALA A 219 -12.68 5.21 10.68
N ILE A 220 -12.33 5.60 9.44
CA ILE A 220 -11.29 4.91 8.67
C ILE A 220 -9.94 5.07 9.35
N ARG A 221 -9.57 6.28 9.82
CA ARG A 221 -8.29 6.50 10.50
C ARG A 221 -8.16 5.65 11.77
N LYS A 222 -9.23 5.49 12.52
CA LYS A 222 -9.26 4.63 13.72
C LYS A 222 -9.21 3.13 13.38
N ALA A 223 -9.82 2.73 12.26
CA ALA A 223 -9.84 1.35 11.81
C ALA A 223 -8.55 0.90 11.13
N LEU A 224 -7.75 1.84 10.58
CA LEU A 224 -6.45 1.55 9.99
C LEU A 224 -5.47 1.15 11.10
N ASN A 225 -5.25 -0.14 11.22
CA ASN A 225 -4.23 -0.71 12.10
C ASN A 225 -2.86 -0.73 11.42
N ARG A 226 -1.86 -1.22 12.16
CA ARG A 226 -0.48 -1.39 11.68
C ARG A 226 -0.41 -2.30 10.45
N GLU A 227 -1.25 -3.31 10.39
CA GLU A 227 -1.24 -4.30 9.30
C GLU A 227 -2.01 -3.83 8.06
N ARG A 228 -2.84 -2.78 8.19
CA ARG A 228 -3.69 -2.22 7.12
C ARG A 228 -4.54 -3.26 6.40
N SER A 229 -4.80 -4.35 7.07
CA SER A 229 -5.67 -5.42 6.63
C SER A 229 -6.95 -5.43 7.46
N ASN A 230 -8.03 -5.96 6.87
CA ASN A 230 -9.29 -6.19 7.56
C ASN A 230 -9.93 -4.93 8.17
N VAL A 231 -9.87 -3.82 7.45
CA VAL A 231 -10.68 -2.65 7.80
C VAL A 231 -12.15 -3.04 7.71
N GLY A 232 -12.84 -3.04 8.83
CA GLY A 232 -14.24 -3.45 8.89
C GLY A 232 -15.12 -2.59 7.99
N ARG A 233 -16.11 -3.22 7.34
CA ARG A 233 -17.01 -2.60 6.36
C ARG A 233 -17.68 -1.32 6.89
N THR A 234 -18.06 -1.30 8.17
CA THR A 234 -18.67 -0.12 8.81
C THR A 234 -17.80 1.11 8.77
N ALA A 235 -16.47 0.96 8.73
CA ALA A 235 -15.55 2.09 8.72
C ALA A 235 -15.50 2.82 7.36
N TYR A 236 -15.66 2.10 6.25
CA TYR A 236 -15.53 2.67 4.90
C TYR A 236 -16.84 2.81 4.13
N SER A 237 -17.94 2.14 4.52
CA SER A 237 -19.22 2.15 3.80
C SER A 237 -19.72 3.56 3.52
N GLU A 238 -19.65 4.46 4.49
CA GLU A 238 -20.06 5.84 4.33
C GLU A 238 -19.21 6.58 3.26
N ARG A 239 -17.91 6.30 3.17
CA ARG A 239 -17.07 6.91 2.13
C ARG A 239 -17.38 6.36 0.74
N VAL A 240 -17.63 5.05 0.63
CA VAL A 240 -18.08 4.44 -0.63
C VAL A 240 -19.40 5.08 -1.08
N ARG A 241 -20.37 5.23 -0.18
CA ARG A 241 -21.64 5.93 -0.45
C ARG A 241 -21.40 7.35 -0.94
N MET A 242 -20.54 8.12 -0.25
CA MET A 242 -20.20 9.50 -0.63
C MET A 242 -19.49 9.59 -2.00
N ILE A 243 -18.67 8.62 -2.35
CA ILE A 243 -18.04 8.52 -3.68
C ILE A 243 -19.13 8.39 -4.73
N LEU A 244 -20.07 7.47 -4.57
CA LEU A 244 -21.16 7.23 -5.51
C LEU A 244 -22.11 8.42 -5.65
N VAL A 245 -22.52 9.04 -4.55
CA VAL A 245 -23.40 10.23 -4.55
C VAL A 245 -22.68 11.46 -5.13
N SER A 246 -21.34 11.45 -5.19
CA SER A 246 -20.55 12.52 -5.82
C SER A 246 -20.17 12.21 -7.28
N SER A 247 -20.53 11.05 -7.78
CA SER A 247 -20.30 10.66 -9.17
C SER A 247 -21.17 11.47 -10.11
N SER A 248 -20.66 11.78 -11.30
CA SER A 248 -21.37 12.38 -12.42
C SER A 248 -21.38 11.47 -13.65
N SER A 249 -20.78 10.29 -13.54
CA SER A 249 -20.60 9.36 -14.65
C SER A 249 -21.89 8.70 -15.08
N LYS A 250 -22.22 8.84 -16.36
CA LYS A 250 -23.33 8.12 -17.02
C LYS A 250 -23.11 6.61 -16.98
N GLU A 251 -21.86 6.16 -17.16
CA GLU A 251 -21.54 4.73 -17.15
C GLU A 251 -21.84 4.11 -15.79
N ILE A 252 -21.41 4.76 -14.71
CA ILE A 252 -21.67 4.30 -13.32
C ILE A 252 -23.17 4.32 -13.05
N ALA A 253 -23.87 5.40 -13.42
CA ALA A 253 -25.32 5.51 -13.25
C ALA A 253 -26.09 4.42 -14.00
N ASN A 254 -25.68 4.10 -15.22
CA ASN A 254 -26.28 3.00 -16.00
C ASN A 254 -26.13 1.64 -15.30
N VAL A 255 -24.92 1.32 -14.83
CA VAL A 255 -24.66 0.04 -14.13
C VAL A 255 -25.51 -0.06 -12.87
N LEU A 256 -25.60 1.00 -12.08
CA LEU A 256 -26.43 1.05 -10.86
C LEU A 256 -27.91 0.88 -11.17
N THR A 257 -28.43 1.58 -12.19
CA THR A 257 -29.86 1.51 -12.54
C THR A 257 -30.24 0.19 -13.22
N GLU A 258 -29.34 -0.44 -13.98
CA GLU A 258 -29.57 -1.81 -14.45
C GLU A 258 -29.68 -2.80 -13.31
N ASP A 259 -28.88 -2.66 -12.26
CA ASP A 259 -28.98 -3.53 -11.08
C ASP A 259 -30.25 -3.30 -10.26
N LEU A 260 -30.86 -2.09 -10.30
CA LEU A 260 -32.16 -1.82 -9.68
C LEU A 260 -33.28 -2.74 -10.22
N LYS A 261 -33.16 -3.23 -11.46
CA LYS A 261 -34.12 -4.22 -12.03
C LYS A 261 -34.14 -5.53 -11.24
N ASN A 262 -33.11 -5.79 -10.46
CA ASN A 262 -33.01 -6.96 -9.61
C ASN A 262 -33.65 -6.77 -8.21
N TYR A 263 -34.27 -5.62 -7.95
CA TYR A 263 -34.86 -5.28 -6.64
C TYR A 263 -35.83 -6.36 -6.16
N ASP A 264 -36.80 -6.74 -7.00
CA ASP A 264 -37.85 -7.71 -6.66
C ASP A 264 -37.31 -9.14 -6.51
N THR A 265 -36.10 -9.44 -7.04
CA THR A 265 -35.49 -10.77 -6.97
C THR A 265 -34.63 -10.96 -5.70
N GLY A 266 -34.39 -9.87 -4.96
CA GLY A 266 -33.49 -9.88 -3.80
C GLY A 266 -31.99 -10.06 -4.14
N LYS A 267 -31.64 -9.96 -5.43
CA LYS A 267 -30.25 -10.14 -5.93
C LYS A 267 -29.50 -8.83 -6.15
N MET A 268 -30.05 -7.75 -5.65
CA MET A 268 -29.47 -6.42 -5.79
C MET A 268 -28.13 -6.30 -5.02
N HIS A 269 -27.16 -5.60 -5.61
CA HIS A 269 -25.88 -5.35 -4.96
C HIS A 269 -26.00 -4.32 -3.81
N ASP A 270 -25.00 -4.33 -2.95
CA ASP A 270 -25.07 -3.62 -1.67
C ASP A 270 -25.02 -2.08 -1.81
N GLU A 271 -24.43 -1.58 -2.89
CA GLU A 271 -24.45 -0.14 -3.20
C GLU A 271 -25.86 0.41 -3.36
N LEU A 272 -26.78 -0.40 -3.81
CA LEU A 272 -28.17 -0.01 -4.00
C LEU A 272 -29.05 -0.19 -2.75
N LYS A 273 -28.49 -0.64 -1.63
CA LYS A 273 -29.15 -0.56 -0.33
C LYS A 273 -29.20 0.90 0.20
N TRP A 274 -28.38 1.78 -0.37
CA TRP A 274 -28.42 3.22 -0.05
C TRP A 274 -29.39 3.95 -0.97
N ILE A 275 -30.51 4.43 -0.40
CA ILE A 275 -31.60 5.10 -1.14
C ILE A 275 -31.09 6.31 -1.91
N ASP A 276 -30.20 7.10 -1.33
CA ASP A 276 -29.65 8.29 -1.97
C ASP A 276 -28.73 7.97 -3.16
N VAL A 277 -28.09 6.80 -3.19
CA VAL A 277 -27.34 6.31 -4.36
C VAL A 277 -28.32 5.94 -5.47
N GLN A 278 -29.45 5.25 -5.15
CA GLN A 278 -30.49 4.95 -6.12
C GLN A 278 -31.02 6.25 -6.76
N GLU A 279 -31.48 7.20 -5.92
CA GLU A 279 -32.02 8.47 -6.38
C GLU A 279 -31.03 9.27 -7.22
N HIS A 280 -29.76 9.30 -6.80
CA HIS A 280 -28.70 10.01 -7.50
C HIS A 280 -28.46 9.44 -8.90
N SER A 281 -28.38 8.12 -9.01
CA SER A 281 -28.18 7.41 -10.28
C SER A 281 -29.33 7.72 -11.28
N VAL A 282 -30.56 7.66 -10.79
CA VAL A 282 -31.76 8.00 -11.57
C VAL A 282 -31.73 9.48 -12.01
N LYS A 283 -31.34 10.41 -11.13
CA LYS A 283 -31.23 11.84 -11.45
C LYS A 283 -30.19 12.10 -12.56
N ILE A 284 -29.04 11.43 -12.51
CA ILE A 284 -28.02 11.55 -13.58
C ILE A 284 -28.63 11.14 -14.93
N LEU A 285 -29.25 9.98 -15.01
CA LEU A 285 -29.81 9.49 -16.27
C LEU A 285 -30.96 10.40 -16.77
N ASN A 286 -31.84 10.85 -15.89
CA ASN A 286 -32.92 11.77 -16.25
C ASN A 286 -32.44 13.13 -16.75
N SER A 287 -31.26 13.59 -16.30
CA SER A 287 -30.68 14.85 -16.78
C SER A 287 -30.09 14.71 -18.20
N LEU A 288 -29.70 13.52 -18.59
CA LEU A 288 -29.06 13.20 -19.87
C LEU A 288 -30.04 12.67 -20.91
N GLU A 289 -31.03 11.90 -20.47
CA GLU A 289 -32.05 11.26 -21.31
C GLU A 289 -33.37 11.37 -20.53
N ARG A 290 -34.49 11.71 -21.21
CA ARG A 290 -35.81 11.72 -20.56
C ARG A 290 -36.26 10.27 -20.27
N ILE A 291 -35.82 9.74 -19.13
CA ILE A 291 -36.14 8.38 -18.69
C ILE A 291 -37.22 8.45 -17.61
N LEU A 292 -38.30 7.73 -17.76
CA LEU A 292 -39.33 7.58 -16.74
C LEU A 292 -39.12 6.24 -16.00
N PHE A 293 -38.88 6.33 -14.71
CA PHE A 293 -38.88 5.15 -13.85
C PHE A 293 -40.26 4.93 -13.28
N LEU A 294 -40.84 3.79 -13.57
CA LEU A 294 -42.12 3.37 -13.00
C LEU A 294 -41.83 2.40 -11.84
N THR A 295 -42.29 2.70 -10.67
CA THR A 295 -42.33 1.73 -9.56
C THR A 295 -43.46 0.76 -9.81
N PRO A 296 -43.25 -0.55 -9.62
CA PRO A 296 -44.37 -1.48 -9.58
C PRO A 296 -45.32 -1.07 -8.45
N THR A 297 -46.59 -0.95 -8.75
CA THR A 297 -47.68 -0.69 -7.79
C THR A 297 -47.98 -1.95 -7.01
#